data_f1c434318f456e701d5d2d1315289d10
#
_entry.id   f1c434318f456e701d5d2d1315289d10
#
_cell.length_a   1.000
_cell.length_b   1.000
_cell.length_c   1.000
_cell.angle_alpha   90.00
_cell.angle_beta   90.00
_cell.angle_gamma   90.00
#
_symmetry.space_group_name_H-M   'P 1'
#
loop_
_entity.id
_entity.type
_entity.pdbx_description
1 polymer ?
#
loop_
_entity_poly.entity_id
_entity_poly.type
_entity_poly.pdbx_seq_one_letter_code
_entity_poly.pdbx_strand_id
1 'polypeptide(L)'
;MLTISQIKWLGEPLARYEPLDDDHRAFHMSTADIRWLFGGNQGGKSYANMIDLAMQVLNIHPSYPDPKPGLHWACIESWEQVRDILWDSYLKKFIMPHHISDLTYGQDKVPRKLFLKNGHVIEFKAFNQGREQFQARSINSCRCDEQCHHDFEGILTEIQARLMVNNGKLSWSMTPIKPQPSLEERIEDLPKTDDVFYANLNSNRKSRGGYINDERIDQMIADWPVEVQSTRIEGRFASFYGAVYKTFNRNTHVIKPFKIPNDWRRYRGFDFGFTNPFVCLWAAKDSDENWYIHKEYYKAQTGIQEHIETVKRLSNGDKYIDSWADPENAEDREELRKAGIHNRKARKEISKGIEVVQSKLKVKANGKPSLFIFNTCKNTCREMAGYHYPTGSSSRNPQDVPVKKNDHTIDSLRYIIYSTDRPGKKGKVYAA
;
A
#
# COMPACT_ATOMS: atom_id res chain seq x y z
N MET A 1 30.54 -32.95 -32.37
CA MET A 1 30.72 -33.08 -30.92
C MET A 1 30.63 -31.69 -30.30
N LEU A 2 29.86 -31.51 -29.23
CA LEU A 2 29.83 -30.27 -28.48
C LEU A 2 31.18 -30.10 -27.73
N THR A 3 31.68 -28.89 -27.63
CA THR A 3 32.86 -28.60 -26.82
C THR A 3 32.54 -28.72 -25.32
N ILE A 4 33.53 -28.92 -24.47
CA ILE A 4 33.37 -28.99 -23.01
C ILE A 4 32.70 -27.71 -22.48
N SER A 5 33.02 -26.55 -23.05
CA SER A 5 32.35 -25.28 -22.71
C SER A 5 30.87 -25.26 -23.09
N GLN A 6 30.51 -25.80 -24.25
CA GLN A 6 29.11 -25.92 -24.67
C GLN A 6 28.33 -26.93 -23.84
N ILE A 7 28.96 -28.02 -23.39
CA ILE A 7 28.34 -29.00 -22.50
C ILE A 7 28.09 -28.37 -21.11
N LYS A 8 29.07 -27.63 -20.56
CA LYS A 8 28.89 -26.87 -19.32
C LYS A 8 27.78 -25.84 -19.47
N TRP A 9 27.77 -25.08 -20.56
CA TRP A 9 26.73 -24.09 -20.84
C TRP A 9 25.32 -24.73 -20.92
N LEU A 10 25.20 -25.93 -21.53
CA LEU A 10 23.96 -26.68 -21.59
C LEU A 10 23.49 -27.19 -20.22
N GLY A 11 24.38 -27.33 -19.26
CA GLY A 11 24.10 -27.71 -17.87
C GLY A 11 23.64 -26.56 -16.98
N GLU A 12 23.77 -25.30 -17.44
CA GLU A 12 23.40 -24.12 -16.66
C GLU A 12 21.97 -23.65 -16.99
N PRO A 13 20.99 -23.82 -16.07
CA PRO A 13 19.59 -23.44 -16.34
C PRO A 13 19.43 -21.97 -16.73
N LEU A 14 20.19 -21.09 -16.10
CA LEU A 14 20.14 -19.64 -16.37
C LEU A 14 20.67 -19.23 -17.76
N ALA A 15 21.50 -20.07 -18.38
CA ALA A 15 21.95 -19.83 -19.75
C ALA A 15 20.82 -19.96 -20.79
N ARG A 16 19.71 -20.61 -20.41
CA ARG A 16 18.52 -20.81 -21.25
C ARG A 16 17.32 -20.02 -20.76
N TYR A 17 17.52 -19.20 -19.74
CA TYR A 17 16.43 -18.40 -19.22
C TYR A 17 16.08 -17.29 -20.19
N GLU A 18 14.80 -17.20 -20.51
CA GLU A 18 14.21 -16.09 -21.23
C GLU A 18 13.09 -15.49 -20.39
N PRO A 19 13.06 -14.15 -20.23
CA PRO A 19 11.93 -13.49 -19.58
C PRO A 19 10.62 -13.82 -20.27
N LEU A 20 9.55 -14.05 -19.49
CA LEU A 20 8.25 -14.47 -20.01
C LEU A 20 7.59 -13.43 -20.94
N ASP A 21 7.86 -12.15 -20.69
CA ASP A 21 7.37 -11.01 -21.46
C ASP A 21 8.28 -9.78 -21.25
N ASP A 22 7.87 -8.66 -21.85
CA ASP A 22 8.62 -7.40 -21.77
C ASP A 22 8.65 -6.80 -20.36
N ASP A 23 7.64 -7.01 -19.54
CA ASP A 23 7.61 -6.54 -18.15
C ASP A 23 8.61 -7.32 -17.28
N HIS A 24 8.73 -8.64 -17.48
CA HIS A 24 9.77 -9.47 -16.85
C HIS A 24 11.16 -9.05 -17.31
N ARG A 25 11.32 -8.76 -18.61
CA ARG A 25 12.58 -8.26 -19.16
C ARG A 25 12.93 -6.91 -18.55
N ALA A 26 12.00 -5.97 -18.50
CA ALA A 26 12.17 -4.65 -17.90
C ALA A 26 12.57 -4.74 -16.42
N PHE A 27 12.02 -5.69 -15.67
CA PHE A 27 12.40 -5.94 -14.29
C PHE A 27 13.88 -6.31 -14.15
N HIS A 28 14.38 -7.26 -14.93
CA HIS A 28 15.78 -7.67 -14.86
C HIS A 28 16.75 -6.59 -15.39
N MET A 29 16.29 -5.74 -16.31
CA MET A 29 17.07 -4.63 -16.83
C MET A 29 17.05 -3.39 -15.95
N SER A 30 16.16 -3.32 -14.97
CA SER A 30 16.03 -2.18 -14.07
C SER A 30 17.21 -2.08 -13.11
N THR A 31 17.81 -0.89 -13.05
CA THR A 31 18.89 -0.53 -12.10
C THR A 31 18.36 0.09 -10.82
N ALA A 32 17.05 0.25 -10.67
CA ALA A 32 16.40 0.85 -9.52
C ALA A 32 16.80 0.16 -8.20
N ASP A 33 16.91 0.95 -7.14
CA ASP A 33 17.25 0.45 -5.80
C ASP A 33 16.11 -0.35 -5.18
N ILE A 34 14.87 0.03 -5.47
CA ILE A 34 13.68 -0.64 -4.97
C ILE A 34 12.80 -1.05 -6.16
N ARG A 35 12.45 -2.31 -6.23
CA ARG A 35 11.65 -2.88 -7.32
C ARG A 35 10.44 -3.63 -6.76
N TRP A 36 9.24 -3.14 -7.08
CA TRP A 36 7.97 -3.74 -6.70
C TRP A 36 7.39 -4.55 -7.85
N LEU A 37 7.12 -5.83 -7.60
CA LEU A 37 6.54 -6.76 -8.56
C LEU A 37 5.15 -7.20 -8.07
N PHE A 38 4.13 -6.57 -8.60
CA PHE A 38 2.76 -6.99 -8.36
C PHE A 38 2.28 -7.91 -9.49
N GLY A 39 1.15 -8.53 -9.30
CA GLY A 39 0.53 -9.33 -10.34
C GLY A 39 -0.36 -10.42 -9.77
N GLY A 40 -1.17 -10.98 -10.65
CA GLY A 40 -2.05 -12.08 -10.32
C GLY A 40 -1.31 -13.36 -9.96
N ASN A 41 -2.05 -14.34 -9.46
CA ASN A 41 -1.51 -15.67 -9.19
C ASN A 41 -0.95 -16.28 -10.47
N GLN A 42 0.19 -16.96 -10.36
CA GLN A 42 0.91 -17.59 -11.49
C GLN A 42 1.36 -16.60 -12.59
N GLY A 43 1.47 -15.32 -12.29
CA GLY A 43 2.02 -14.30 -13.18
C GLY A 43 3.55 -14.33 -13.34
N GLY A 44 4.25 -15.30 -12.77
CA GLY A 44 5.70 -15.44 -12.88
C GLY A 44 6.52 -14.56 -11.93
N LYS A 45 5.88 -13.84 -10.98
CA LYS A 45 6.55 -12.91 -10.05
C LYS A 45 7.67 -13.55 -9.23
N SER A 46 7.34 -14.60 -8.46
CA SER A 46 8.29 -15.34 -7.61
C SER A 46 9.41 -15.95 -8.45
N TYR A 47 9.06 -16.48 -9.64
CA TYR A 47 10.00 -17.01 -10.59
C TYR A 47 11.01 -15.95 -11.02
N ALA A 48 10.54 -14.79 -11.51
CA ALA A 48 11.41 -13.69 -11.91
C ALA A 48 12.29 -13.19 -10.75
N ASN A 49 11.70 -13.01 -9.55
CA ASN A 49 12.40 -12.49 -8.38
C ASN A 49 13.52 -13.43 -7.89
N MET A 50 13.29 -14.74 -7.90
CA MET A 50 14.32 -15.72 -7.49
C MET A 50 15.38 -15.94 -8.55
N ILE A 51 15.04 -15.87 -9.83
CA ILE A 51 16.02 -15.86 -10.91
C ILE A 51 16.92 -14.62 -10.84
N ASP A 52 16.35 -13.47 -10.58
CA ASP A 52 17.07 -12.20 -10.40
C ASP A 52 18.13 -12.32 -9.29
N LEU A 53 17.76 -12.94 -8.15
CA LEU A 53 18.72 -13.25 -7.09
C LEU A 53 19.79 -14.23 -7.55
N ALA A 54 19.40 -15.32 -8.21
CA ALA A 54 20.36 -16.32 -8.70
C ALA A 54 21.35 -15.74 -9.70
N MET A 55 20.89 -14.92 -10.64
CA MET A 55 21.76 -14.20 -11.56
C MET A 55 22.74 -13.28 -10.84
N GLN A 56 22.29 -12.54 -9.83
CA GLN A 56 23.14 -11.65 -9.05
C GLN A 56 24.23 -12.42 -8.31
N VAL A 57 23.89 -13.45 -7.54
CA VAL A 57 24.87 -14.20 -6.75
C VAL A 57 25.81 -15.09 -7.59
N LEU A 58 25.44 -15.38 -8.83
CA LEU A 58 26.31 -16.08 -9.79
C LEU A 58 27.12 -15.11 -10.68
N ASN A 59 27.02 -13.80 -10.44
CA ASN A 59 27.72 -12.74 -11.18
C ASN A 59 27.39 -12.69 -12.69
N ILE A 60 26.17 -13.05 -13.06
CA ILE A 60 25.69 -13.02 -14.45
C ILE A 60 24.49 -12.08 -14.66
N HIS A 61 24.17 -11.26 -13.66
CA HIS A 61 23.05 -10.32 -13.75
C HIS A 61 23.36 -9.24 -14.80
N PRO A 62 22.40 -8.95 -15.73
CA PRO A 62 22.65 -8.02 -16.84
C PRO A 62 22.87 -6.57 -16.40
N SER A 63 22.23 -6.12 -15.31
CA SER A 63 22.20 -4.72 -14.90
C SER A 63 23.08 -4.42 -13.69
N TYR A 64 23.29 -5.36 -12.77
CA TYR A 64 24.07 -5.16 -11.56
C TYR A 64 24.76 -6.46 -11.11
N PRO A 65 25.75 -6.91 -11.85
CA PRO A 65 26.60 -8.00 -11.37
C PRO A 65 27.30 -7.56 -10.09
N ASP A 66 27.37 -8.46 -9.10
CA ASP A 66 28.05 -8.19 -7.84
C ASP A 66 29.32 -9.05 -7.76
N PRO A 67 30.46 -8.56 -8.29
CA PRO A 67 31.68 -9.35 -8.38
C PRO A 67 32.35 -9.58 -7.02
N LYS A 68 31.98 -8.84 -5.99
CA LYS A 68 32.48 -8.99 -4.63
C LYS A 68 31.58 -9.87 -3.80
N PRO A 69 32.14 -10.81 -3.01
CA PRO A 69 31.35 -11.61 -2.08
C PRO A 69 30.46 -10.76 -1.21
N GLY A 70 29.20 -11.12 -1.10
CA GLY A 70 28.20 -10.38 -0.38
C GLY A 70 27.15 -11.24 0.31
N LEU A 71 26.42 -10.64 1.24
CA LEU A 71 25.30 -11.24 1.93
C LEU A 71 23.98 -10.79 1.29
N HIS A 72 23.15 -11.74 0.95
CA HIS A 72 21.84 -11.54 0.33
C HIS A 72 20.75 -12.17 1.17
N TRP A 73 19.61 -11.52 1.28
CA TRP A 73 18.44 -12.09 1.95
C TRP A 73 17.40 -12.57 0.95
N ALA A 74 16.85 -13.75 1.20
CA ALA A 74 15.67 -14.28 0.52
C ALA A 74 14.57 -14.47 1.58
N CYS A 75 13.48 -13.70 1.47
CA CYS A 75 12.48 -13.54 2.51
C CYS A 75 11.11 -13.95 2.01
N ILE A 76 10.34 -14.63 2.87
CA ILE A 76 8.94 -15.00 2.63
C ILE A 76 8.19 -15.08 3.97
N GLU A 77 6.88 -15.36 3.95
CA GLU A 77 6.04 -15.31 5.15
C GLU A 77 6.43 -16.32 6.24
N SER A 78 6.77 -17.58 5.88
CA SER A 78 7.06 -18.65 6.87
C SER A 78 8.23 -19.54 6.47
N TRP A 79 8.80 -20.27 7.46
CA TRP A 79 9.87 -21.22 7.21
C TRP A 79 9.47 -22.40 6.31
N GLU A 80 8.22 -22.83 6.36
CA GLU A 80 7.70 -23.86 5.45
C GLU A 80 7.74 -23.36 4.01
N GLN A 81 7.33 -22.11 3.78
CA GLN A 81 7.40 -21.48 2.47
C GLN A 81 8.85 -21.22 2.00
N VAL A 82 9.80 -20.97 2.91
CA VAL A 82 11.22 -20.92 2.57
C VAL A 82 11.65 -22.24 1.93
N ARG A 83 11.30 -23.39 2.53
CA ARG A 83 11.64 -24.70 1.99
C ARG A 83 10.94 -24.96 0.66
N ASP A 84 9.60 -24.86 0.66
CA ASP A 84 8.78 -25.36 -0.45
C ASP A 84 8.80 -24.42 -1.66
N ILE A 85 8.89 -23.10 -1.42
CA ILE A 85 8.83 -22.08 -2.47
C ILE A 85 10.24 -21.58 -2.82
N LEU A 86 10.92 -20.87 -1.89
CA LEU A 86 12.18 -20.22 -2.25
C LEU A 86 13.26 -21.23 -2.63
N TRP A 87 13.39 -22.32 -1.86
CA TRP A 87 14.44 -23.30 -2.09
C TRP A 87 14.03 -24.37 -3.12
N ASP A 88 13.07 -25.24 -2.81
CA ASP A 88 12.76 -26.40 -3.65
C ASP A 88 12.11 -26.03 -4.99
N SER A 89 11.22 -25.01 -5.01
CA SER A 89 10.57 -24.60 -6.25
C SER A 89 11.47 -23.78 -7.17
N TYR A 90 12.39 -22.97 -6.62
CA TYR A 90 13.18 -22.02 -7.39
C TYR A 90 14.69 -22.15 -7.22
N LEU A 91 15.30 -21.69 -6.13
CA LEU A 91 16.76 -21.51 -6.05
C LEU A 91 17.56 -22.80 -6.29
N LYS A 92 17.09 -23.94 -5.78
CA LYS A 92 17.70 -25.26 -6.02
C LYS A 92 17.73 -25.66 -7.50
N LYS A 93 16.83 -25.11 -8.33
CA LYS A 93 16.78 -25.39 -9.77
C LYS A 93 17.70 -24.50 -10.58
N PHE A 94 18.03 -23.31 -10.07
CA PHE A 94 18.84 -22.31 -10.76
C PHE A 94 20.28 -22.26 -10.29
N ILE A 95 20.51 -22.53 -9.00
CA ILE A 95 21.86 -22.60 -8.42
C ILE A 95 22.30 -24.06 -8.37
N MET A 96 23.08 -24.48 -9.35
CA MET A 96 23.50 -25.86 -9.50
C MET A 96 24.44 -26.30 -8.37
N PRO A 97 24.49 -27.60 -8.00
CA PRO A 97 25.33 -28.10 -6.89
C PRO A 97 26.81 -27.75 -7.00
N HIS A 98 27.33 -27.62 -8.20
CA HIS A 98 28.75 -27.26 -8.40
C HIS A 98 29.07 -25.81 -8.02
N HIS A 99 28.09 -24.91 -7.91
CA HIS A 99 28.26 -23.55 -7.38
C HIS A 99 28.18 -23.49 -5.86
N ILE A 100 27.65 -24.51 -5.22
CA ILE A 100 27.39 -24.54 -3.78
C ILE A 100 28.65 -25.05 -3.04
N SER A 101 29.07 -24.33 -2.00
CA SER A 101 30.10 -24.77 -1.06
C SER A 101 29.49 -25.41 0.19
N ASP A 102 28.39 -24.87 0.70
CA ASP A 102 27.68 -25.39 1.89
C ASP A 102 26.22 -24.94 1.92
N LEU A 103 25.40 -25.70 2.65
CA LEU A 103 23.98 -25.38 2.90
C LEU A 103 23.62 -25.77 4.32
N THR A 104 23.36 -24.79 5.16
CA THR A 104 22.98 -25.02 6.56
C THR A 104 21.46 -25.13 6.72
N TYR A 105 21.03 -25.93 7.68
CA TYR A 105 19.63 -26.18 7.99
C TYR A 105 19.33 -25.87 9.46
N GLY A 106 18.08 -25.48 9.73
CA GLY A 106 17.54 -25.43 11.08
C GLY A 106 17.20 -26.81 11.61
N GLN A 107 16.79 -26.90 12.89
CA GLN A 107 16.33 -28.14 13.50
C GLN A 107 15.09 -28.73 12.79
N ASP A 108 14.30 -27.89 12.16
CA ASP A 108 13.13 -28.18 11.32
C ASP A 108 13.50 -28.68 9.90
N LYS A 109 14.80 -28.87 9.63
CA LYS A 109 15.34 -29.25 8.32
C LYS A 109 15.03 -28.25 7.19
N VAL A 110 14.71 -27.01 7.52
CA VAL A 110 14.52 -25.93 6.55
C VAL A 110 15.87 -25.22 6.30
N PRO A 111 16.21 -24.87 5.05
CA PRO A 111 17.43 -24.12 4.73
C PRO A 111 17.49 -22.79 5.50
N ARG A 112 18.66 -22.45 6.02
CA ARG A 112 18.95 -21.19 6.70
C ARG A 112 19.93 -20.32 5.93
N LYS A 113 21.04 -20.92 5.47
CA LYS A 113 22.06 -20.20 4.70
C LYS A 113 22.61 -21.09 3.61
N LEU A 114 22.68 -20.55 2.41
CA LEU A 114 23.34 -21.13 1.25
C LEU A 114 24.65 -20.39 1.01
N PHE A 115 25.76 -21.11 1.05
CA PHE A 115 27.10 -20.59 0.79
C PHE A 115 27.53 -20.99 -0.62
N LEU A 116 27.98 -20.03 -1.39
CA LEU A 116 28.47 -20.25 -2.75
C LEU A 116 30.01 -20.27 -2.81
N LYS A 117 30.56 -21.02 -3.76
CA LYS A 117 32.03 -21.13 -3.95
C LYS A 117 32.70 -19.80 -4.33
N ASN A 118 31.96 -18.87 -4.91
CA ASN A 118 32.43 -17.52 -5.20
C ASN A 118 32.34 -16.56 -3.99
N GLY A 119 31.94 -17.07 -2.82
CA GLY A 119 31.90 -16.35 -1.56
C GLY A 119 30.61 -15.62 -1.27
N HIS A 120 29.64 -15.59 -2.18
CA HIS A 120 28.31 -15.06 -1.88
C HIS A 120 27.54 -15.96 -0.91
N VAL A 121 26.71 -15.36 -0.07
CA VAL A 121 25.85 -16.06 0.89
C VAL A 121 24.40 -15.61 0.72
N ILE A 122 23.50 -16.56 0.57
CA ILE A 122 22.06 -16.29 0.67
C ILE A 122 21.58 -16.73 2.06
N GLU A 123 21.05 -15.80 2.85
CA GLU A 123 20.42 -16.07 4.12
C GLU A 123 18.91 -16.00 3.97
N PHE A 124 18.22 -17.10 4.34
CA PHE A 124 16.75 -17.15 4.30
C PHE A 124 16.15 -16.51 5.54
N LYS A 125 15.04 -15.82 5.38
CA LYS A 125 14.30 -15.14 6.45
C LYS A 125 12.79 -15.38 6.32
N ALA A 126 12.11 -15.47 7.47
CA ALA A 126 10.66 -15.60 7.51
C ALA A 126 10.04 -14.42 8.24
N PHE A 127 9.04 -13.75 7.61
CA PHE A 127 8.40 -12.55 8.18
C PHE A 127 7.69 -12.83 9.50
N ASN A 128 7.11 -14.03 9.66
CA ASN A 128 6.42 -14.45 10.87
C ASN A 128 7.33 -14.60 12.12
N GLN A 129 8.64 -14.47 11.96
CA GLN A 129 9.59 -14.45 13.07
C GLN A 129 9.77 -13.06 13.70
N GLY A 130 9.09 -12.06 13.16
CA GLY A 130 9.11 -10.70 13.66
C GLY A 130 10.25 -9.84 13.10
N ARG A 131 10.14 -8.56 13.38
CA ARG A 131 11.03 -7.50 12.87
C ARG A 131 12.47 -7.65 13.35
N GLU A 132 12.69 -8.18 14.55
CA GLU A 132 14.01 -8.34 15.18
C GLU A 132 14.96 -9.19 14.34
N GLN A 133 14.43 -10.13 13.56
CA GLN A 133 15.23 -10.97 12.64
C GLN A 133 15.92 -10.16 11.53
N PHE A 134 15.46 -8.96 11.28
CA PHE A 134 15.97 -8.06 10.24
C PHE A 134 16.95 -7.01 10.76
N GLN A 135 17.26 -7.02 12.07
CA GLN A 135 18.14 -6.05 12.74
C GLN A 135 19.63 -6.45 12.75
N ALA A 136 20.10 -7.30 11.85
CA ALA A 136 21.44 -7.84 11.91
C ALA A 136 22.46 -7.04 11.05
N ARG A 137 23.04 -7.69 10.07
CA ARG A 137 24.19 -7.20 9.29
C ARG A 137 23.74 -6.36 8.09
N SER A 138 24.66 -5.53 7.56
CA SER A 138 24.48 -4.93 6.25
C SER A 138 24.44 -6.01 5.16
N ILE A 139 23.62 -5.82 4.15
CA ILE A 139 23.38 -6.76 3.07
C ILE A 139 23.55 -6.10 1.70
N ASN A 140 23.86 -6.91 0.68
CA ASN A 140 23.99 -6.46 -0.70
C ASN A 140 22.66 -6.46 -1.45
N SER A 141 21.75 -7.35 -1.08
CA SER A 141 20.41 -7.33 -1.64
C SER A 141 19.40 -8.07 -0.77
N CYS A 142 18.13 -7.76 -0.97
CA CYS A 142 17.01 -8.46 -0.38
C CYS A 142 15.97 -8.78 -1.45
N ARG A 143 15.56 -10.03 -1.50
CA ARG A 143 14.44 -10.51 -2.32
C ARG A 143 13.34 -11.00 -1.41
N CYS A 144 12.24 -10.25 -1.40
CA CYS A 144 11.03 -10.61 -0.66
C CYS A 144 10.00 -11.21 -1.60
N ASP A 145 9.38 -12.29 -1.19
CA ASP A 145 8.31 -12.93 -1.94
C ASP A 145 7.06 -13.05 -1.07
N GLU A 146 5.91 -12.88 -1.67
CA GLU A 146 4.59 -12.81 -1.05
C GLU A 146 4.37 -11.59 -0.14
N GLN A 147 3.10 -11.34 0.17
CA GLN A 147 2.69 -10.24 1.02
C GLN A 147 3.02 -10.52 2.49
N CYS A 148 3.77 -9.64 3.13
CA CYS A 148 4.01 -9.70 4.58
C CYS A 148 2.72 -9.39 5.34
N HIS A 149 2.30 -10.31 6.21
CA HIS A 149 1.07 -10.22 6.99
C HIS A 149 1.27 -9.66 8.40
N HIS A 150 2.52 -9.41 8.78
CA HIS A 150 2.92 -8.88 10.09
C HIS A 150 3.23 -7.38 10.02
N ASP A 151 4.23 -6.93 10.75
CA ASP A 151 4.69 -5.53 10.77
C ASP A 151 5.42 -5.16 9.46
N PHE A 152 4.65 -5.02 8.37
CA PHE A 152 5.18 -4.71 7.04
C PHE A 152 6.07 -3.47 7.03
N GLU A 153 5.60 -2.36 7.61
CA GLU A 153 6.34 -1.08 7.61
C GLU A 153 7.62 -1.15 8.44
N GLY A 154 7.56 -1.81 9.60
CA GLY A 154 8.74 -2.03 10.44
C GLY A 154 9.76 -2.93 9.75
N ILE A 155 9.34 -4.04 9.15
CA ILE A 155 10.22 -4.95 8.41
C ILE A 155 10.83 -4.26 7.19
N LEU A 156 10.04 -3.52 6.41
CA LEU A 156 10.53 -2.77 5.24
C LEU A 156 11.61 -1.75 5.66
N THR A 157 11.36 -1.01 6.75
CA THR A 157 12.30 -0.02 7.29
C THR A 157 13.62 -0.67 7.71
N GLU A 158 13.58 -1.84 8.38
CA GLU A 158 14.79 -2.56 8.76
C GLU A 158 15.56 -3.07 7.53
N ILE A 159 14.89 -3.63 6.54
CA ILE A 159 15.53 -4.09 5.30
C ILE A 159 16.22 -2.91 4.61
N GLN A 160 15.53 -1.78 4.44
CA GLN A 160 16.11 -0.58 3.83
C GLN A 160 17.34 -0.08 4.58
N ALA A 161 17.29 -0.05 5.93
CA ALA A 161 18.44 0.33 6.75
C ALA A 161 19.67 -0.60 6.56
N ARG A 162 19.44 -1.90 6.31
CA ARG A 162 20.55 -2.86 6.08
C ARG A 162 21.15 -2.75 4.67
N LEU A 163 20.39 -2.25 3.69
CA LEU A 163 20.83 -2.05 2.32
C LEU A 163 21.67 -0.78 2.13
N MET A 164 21.48 0.24 2.99
CA MET A 164 22.10 1.58 2.83
C MET A 164 23.63 1.53 2.71
N VAL A 165 24.33 0.72 3.50
CA VAL A 165 25.81 0.70 3.55
C VAL A 165 26.42 0.20 2.24
N ASN A 166 25.76 -0.75 1.58
CA ASN A 166 26.26 -1.43 0.40
C ASN A 166 25.60 -0.94 -0.90
N ASN A 167 24.81 0.12 -0.86
CA ASN A 167 23.93 0.53 -1.99
C ASN A 167 23.14 -0.67 -2.53
N GLY A 168 22.62 -1.47 -1.58
CA GLY A 168 22.03 -2.75 -1.90
C GLY A 168 20.66 -2.61 -2.57
N LYS A 169 20.23 -3.67 -3.26
CA LYS A 169 18.98 -3.69 -4.03
C LYS A 169 17.88 -4.46 -3.32
N LEU A 170 16.67 -3.88 -3.26
CA LEU A 170 15.46 -4.54 -2.79
C LEU A 170 14.56 -4.89 -3.99
N SER A 171 14.07 -6.11 -4.05
CA SER A 171 12.87 -6.41 -4.82
C SER A 171 11.85 -7.18 -3.99
N TRP A 172 10.59 -6.85 -4.17
CA TRP A 172 9.48 -7.46 -3.46
C TRP A 172 8.38 -7.88 -4.43
N SER A 173 8.16 -9.17 -4.55
CA SER A 173 7.12 -9.76 -5.39
C SER A 173 5.92 -10.15 -4.53
N MET A 174 4.70 -9.75 -4.94
CA MET A 174 3.49 -10.13 -4.21
C MET A 174 2.22 -10.08 -5.06
N THR A 175 1.23 -10.88 -4.66
CA THR A 175 -0.17 -10.62 -4.99
C THR A 175 -0.79 -9.89 -3.80
N PRO A 176 -1.24 -8.65 -3.93
CA PRO A 176 -1.67 -7.82 -2.79
C PRO A 176 -3.08 -8.20 -2.34
N ILE A 177 -3.24 -9.40 -1.78
CA ILE A 177 -4.53 -9.99 -1.37
C ILE A 177 -5.09 -9.40 -0.08
N LYS A 178 -4.25 -8.75 0.72
CA LYS A 178 -4.70 -7.98 1.89
C LYS A 178 -4.46 -6.50 1.64
N PRO A 179 -5.41 -5.64 2.00
CA PRO A 179 -5.24 -4.21 1.86
C PRO A 179 -4.02 -3.70 2.64
N GLN A 180 -3.17 -2.94 1.98
CA GLN A 180 -2.02 -2.25 2.57
C GLN A 180 -2.01 -0.80 2.06
N PRO A 181 -2.86 0.09 2.62
CA PRO A 181 -3.02 1.46 2.11
C PRO A 181 -1.73 2.26 2.06
N SER A 182 -0.82 2.07 3.00
CA SER A 182 0.49 2.73 3.01
C SER A 182 1.39 2.30 1.85
N LEU A 183 1.33 1.04 1.45
CA LEU A 183 2.06 0.53 0.30
C LEU A 183 1.44 1.02 -1.01
N GLU A 184 0.11 1.00 -1.11
CA GLU A 184 -0.63 1.52 -2.26
C GLU A 184 -0.32 3.00 -2.49
N GLU A 185 -0.36 3.82 -1.43
CA GLU A 185 0.02 5.24 -1.47
C GLU A 185 1.47 5.45 -1.90
N ARG A 186 2.42 4.67 -1.34
CA ARG A 186 3.82 4.73 -1.75
C ARG A 186 4.00 4.49 -3.24
N ILE A 187 3.27 3.55 -3.82
CA ILE A 187 3.38 3.19 -5.23
C ILE A 187 2.73 4.24 -6.13
N GLU A 188 1.59 4.80 -5.72
CA GLU A 188 0.89 5.83 -6.49
C GLU A 188 1.59 7.20 -6.44
N ASP A 189 2.19 7.54 -5.28
CA ASP A 189 2.86 8.82 -5.06
C ASP A 189 4.34 8.82 -5.43
N LEU A 190 4.93 7.64 -5.70
CA LEU A 190 6.32 7.58 -6.13
C LEU A 190 6.47 8.37 -7.42
N PRO A 191 7.28 9.46 -7.43
CA PRO A 191 7.78 9.95 -8.68
C PRO A 191 8.39 8.74 -9.39
N LYS A 192 8.16 8.59 -10.67
CA LYS A 192 8.90 7.64 -11.51
C LYS A 192 10.34 8.13 -11.55
N THR A 193 11.07 7.87 -10.47
CA THR A 193 12.49 8.16 -10.36
C THR A 193 13.23 6.92 -10.81
N ASP A 194 14.45 7.09 -11.31
CA ASP A 194 15.32 5.96 -11.67
C ASP A 194 15.59 5.02 -10.49
N ASP A 195 15.29 5.44 -9.27
CA ASP A 195 15.53 4.71 -8.03
C ASP A 195 14.43 3.71 -7.64
N VAL A 196 13.24 3.79 -8.26
CA VAL A 196 12.12 2.90 -7.94
C VAL A 196 11.47 2.37 -9.21
N PHE A 197 11.43 1.05 -9.32
CA PHE A 197 10.77 0.33 -10.40
C PHE A 197 9.47 -0.29 -9.90
N TYR A 198 8.45 -0.26 -10.73
CA TYR A 198 7.16 -0.90 -10.50
C TYR A 198 6.73 -1.65 -11.76
N ALA A 199 6.36 -2.92 -11.61
CA ALA A 199 5.72 -3.70 -12.66
C ALA A 199 4.53 -4.50 -12.11
N ASN A 200 3.53 -4.67 -12.96
CA ASN A 200 2.41 -5.57 -12.72
C ASN A 200 2.51 -6.76 -13.67
N LEU A 201 3.08 -7.87 -13.18
CA LEU A 201 3.34 -9.07 -13.95
C LEU A 201 2.08 -9.93 -14.05
N ASN A 202 1.42 -9.91 -15.19
CA ASN A 202 0.17 -10.62 -15.46
C ASN A 202 0.27 -11.64 -16.61
N SER A 203 1.40 -12.34 -16.71
CA SER A 203 1.68 -13.32 -17.77
C SER A 203 0.98 -14.66 -17.59
N ASN A 204 -0.01 -14.77 -16.68
CA ASN A 204 -0.75 -16.02 -16.49
C ASN A 204 -1.62 -16.40 -17.70
N ARG A 205 -2.16 -15.41 -18.43
CA ARG A 205 -3.03 -15.63 -19.59
C ARG A 205 -2.22 -15.87 -20.87
N LYS A 206 -2.63 -16.83 -21.67
CA LYS A 206 -2.01 -17.13 -22.97
C LYS A 206 -2.05 -15.93 -23.93
N SER A 207 -3.12 -15.15 -23.91
CA SER A 207 -3.25 -13.91 -24.69
C SER A 207 -2.25 -12.82 -24.28
N ARG A 208 -1.57 -12.97 -23.12
CA ARG A 208 -0.56 -12.05 -22.60
C ARG A 208 0.83 -12.69 -22.52
N GLY A 209 1.08 -13.76 -23.30
CA GLY A 209 2.37 -14.46 -23.28
C GLY A 209 2.46 -15.60 -22.26
N GLY A 210 1.44 -15.81 -21.44
CA GLY A 210 1.39 -16.89 -20.45
C GLY A 210 1.08 -18.25 -21.04
N TYR A 211 0.96 -19.25 -20.19
CA TYR A 211 0.78 -20.66 -20.56
C TYR A 211 -0.61 -21.20 -20.18
N ILE A 212 -1.45 -20.41 -19.49
CA ILE A 212 -2.80 -20.84 -19.12
C ILE A 212 -3.79 -20.34 -20.17
N ASN A 213 -4.63 -21.24 -20.67
CA ASN A 213 -5.69 -20.89 -21.62
C ASN A 213 -6.64 -19.87 -20.97
N ASP A 214 -6.96 -18.80 -21.69
CA ASP A 214 -7.82 -17.71 -21.23
C ASP A 214 -9.22 -18.21 -20.85
N GLU A 215 -9.82 -19.07 -21.67
CA GLU A 215 -11.14 -19.66 -21.40
C GLU A 215 -11.16 -20.46 -20.09
N ARG A 216 -10.07 -21.18 -19.79
CA ARG A 216 -9.93 -21.93 -18.54
C ARG A 216 -9.86 -21.00 -17.34
N ILE A 217 -9.14 -19.88 -17.45
CA ILE A 217 -9.11 -18.87 -16.38
C ILE A 217 -10.51 -18.30 -16.18
N ASP A 218 -11.18 -17.89 -17.26
CA ASP A 218 -12.51 -17.29 -17.21
C ASP A 218 -13.54 -18.23 -16.59
N GLN A 219 -13.49 -19.52 -16.91
CA GLN A 219 -14.33 -20.54 -16.28
C GLN A 219 -14.05 -20.69 -14.78
N MET A 220 -12.77 -20.73 -14.38
CA MET A 220 -12.39 -20.88 -12.96
C MET A 220 -12.81 -19.70 -12.09
N ILE A 221 -12.84 -18.51 -12.65
CA ILE A 221 -13.13 -17.27 -11.89
C ILE A 221 -14.57 -16.80 -12.02
N ALA A 222 -15.40 -17.47 -12.83
CA ALA A 222 -16.78 -17.05 -13.13
C ALA A 222 -17.62 -16.80 -11.87
N ASP A 223 -17.43 -17.63 -10.84
CA ASP A 223 -18.16 -17.55 -9.57
C ASP A 223 -17.43 -16.71 -8.50
N TRP A 224 -16.24 -16.14 -8.83
CA TRP A 224 -15.51 -15.34 -7.86
C TRP A 224 -16.06 -13.91 -7.80
N PRO A 225 -16.12 -13.30 -6.60
CA PRO A 225 -16.39 -11.86 -6.48
C PRO A 225 -15.42 -11.03 -7.33
N VAL A 226 -15.90 -9.96 -7.94
CA VAL A 226 -15.11 -9.11 -8.86
C VAL A 226 -13.83 -8.60 -8.19
N GLU A 227 -13.90 -8.27 -6.90
CA GLU A 227 -12.77 -7.82 -6.10
C GLU A 227 -11.69 -8.89 -5.98
N VAL A 228 -12.10 -10.16 -5.83
CA VAL A 228 -11.18 -11.31 -5.77
C VAL A 228 -10.54 -11.55 -7.14
N GLN A 229 -11.32 -11.42 -8.21
CA GLN A 229 -10.79 -11.54 -9.58
C GLN A 229 -9.74 -10.47 -9.86
N SER A 230 -10.04 -9.20 -9.58
CA SER A 230 -9.13 -8.08 -9.82
C SER A 230 -7.80 -8.23 -9.06
N THR A 231 -7.84 -8.73 -7.84
CA THR A 231 -6.64 -8.95 -7.04
C THR A 231 -5.86 -10.19 -7.47
N ARG A 232 -6.53 -11.35 -7.57
CA ARG A 232 -5.86 -12.63 -7.79
C ARG A 232 -5.45 -12.88 -9.24
N ILE A 233 -6.14 -12.25 -10.20
CA ILE A 233 -5.85 -12.41 -11.63
C ILE A 233 -5.08 -11.20 -12.16
N GLU A 234 -5.46 -9.98 -11.77
CA GLU A 234 -4.85 -8.75 -12.29
C GLU A 234 -3.79 -8.16 -11.36
N GLY A 235 -3.65 -8.70 -10.14
CA GLY A 235 -2.68 -8.21 -9.15
C GLY A 235 -2.96 -6.80 -8.64
N ARG A 236 -4.20 -6.34 -8.76
CA ARG A 236 -4.61 -5.05 -8.20
C ARG A 236 -4.70 -5.14 -6.67
N PHE A 237 -4.45 -4.04 -6.00
CA PHE A 237 -4.61 -3.99 -4.56
C PHE A 237 -6.03 -4.39 -4.15
N ALA A 238 -6.12 -5.29 -3.17
CA ALA A 238 -7.40 -5.68 -2.61
C ALA A 238 -8.02 -4.50 -1.88
N SER A 239 -9.27 -4.17 -2.19
CA SER A 239 -10.08 -3.34 -1.31
C SER A 239 -10.39 -4.14 -0.03
N PHE A 240 -10.54 -3.42 1.11
CA PHE A 240 -10.86 -4.09 2.36
C PHE A 240 -12.17 -4.89 2.25
N TYR A 241 -12.09 -6.20 2.48
CA TYR A 241 -13.29 -6.98 2.76
C TYR A 241 -13.94 -6.41 4.02
N GLY A 242 -15.14 -5.87 3.87
CA GLY A 242 -15.78 -5.10 4.94
C GLY A 242 -15.46 -3.61 4.93
N ALA A 243 -14.89 -3.06 3.84
CA ALA A 243 -14.71 -1.62 3.73
C ALA A 243 -16.00 -0.86 4.03
N VAL A 244 -15.90 0.15 4.89
CA VAL A 244 -17.04 1.02 5.23
C VAL A 244 -17.45 1.81 4.00
N TYR A 245 -16.49 2.40 3.29
CA TYR A 245 -16.72 3.20 2.09
C TYR A 245 -16.43 2.42 0.81
N LYS A 246 -17.22 1.37 0.53
CA LYS A 246 -17.05 0.47 -0.63
C LYS A 246 -17.02 1.18 -1.99
N THR A 247 -17.67 2.34 -2.09
CA THR A 247 -17.72 3.13 -3.34
C THR A 247 -16.53 4.07 -3.50
N PHE A 248 -15.68 4.21 -2.48
CA PHE A 248 -14.47 5.02 -2.59
C PHE A 248 -13.49 4.37 -3.58
N ASN A 249 -13.09 5.14 -4.57
CA ASN A 249 -12.09 4.74 -5.56
C ASN A 249 -11.16 5.93 -5.80
N ARG A 250 -9.87 5.74 -5.64
CA ARG A 250 -8.89 6.83 -5.77
C ARG A 250 -8.95 7.50 -7.14
N ASN A 251 -9.06 6.72 -8.21
CA ASN A 251 -9.14 7.25 -9.58
C ASN A 251 -10.37 8.14 -9.85
N THR A 252 -11.42 7.99 -9.04
CA THR A 252 -12.69 8.73 -9.20
C THR A 252 -12.80 9.89 -8.22
N HIS A 253 -12.33 9.69 -6.98
CA HIS A 253 -12.58 10.63 -5.88
C HIS A 253 -11.36 11.47 -5.51
N VAL A 254 -10.14 11.02 -5.86
CA VAL A 254 -8.92 11.77 -5.57
C VAL A 254 -8.51 12.57 -6.80
N ILE A 255 -8.39 13.88 -6.62
CA ILE A 255 -8.12 14.81 -7.72
C ILE A 255 -6.88 15.66 -7.46
N LYS A 256 -6.29 16.20 -8.52
CA LYS A 256 -5.19 17.17 -8.41
C LYS A 256 -5.68 18.44 -7.73
N PRO A 257 -4.85 19.09 -6.90
CA PRO A 257 -5.22 20.34 -6.23
C PRO A 257 -5.41 21.48 -7.23
N PHE A 258 -6.37 22.33 -6.92
CA PHE A 258 -6.60 23.59 -7.63
C PHE A 258 -6.91 24.70 -6.61
N LYS A 259 -6.84 25.96 -7.02
CA LYS A 259 -7.19 27.08 -6.16
C LYS A 259 -8.69 27.11 -5.92
N ILE A 260 -9.12 26.96 -4.66
CA ILE A 260 -10.54 27.02 -4.28
C ILE A 260 -11.08 28.44 -4.58
N PRO A 261 -12.16 28.58 -5.37
CA PRO A 261 -12.79 29.86 -5.66
C PRO A 261 -13.26 30.56 -4.37
N ASN A 262 -13.24 31.90 -4.40
CA ASN A 262 -13.56 32.70 -3.21
C ASN A 262 -15.04 32.66 -2.81
N ASP A 263 -15.91 32.43 -3.76
CA ASP A 263 -17.37 32.33 -3.61
C ASP A 263 -17.84 30.98 -3.05
N TRP A 264 -16.96 29.96 -3.01
CA TRP A 264 -17.32 28.66 -2.46
C TRP A 264 -17.41 28.72 -0.94
N ARG A 265 -18.43 28.04 -0.40
CA ARG A 265 -18.65 27.94 1.05
C ARG A 265 -17.57 27.06 1.67
N ARG A 266 -16.90 27.56 2.71
CA ARG A 266 -15.78 26.87 3.37
C ARG A 266 -16.18 26.38 4.75
N TYR A 267 -15.67 25.20 5.09
CA TYR A 267 -15.93 24.49 6.36
C TYR A 267 -14.64 23.92 6.91
N ARG A 268 -14.62 23.64 8.22
CA ARG A 268 -13.53 22.91 8.86
C ARG A 268 -14.10 21.80 9.75
N GLY A 269 -13.34 20.71 9.91
CA GLY A 269 -13.59 19.65 10.86
C GLY A 269 -12.40 19.44 11.76
N PHE A 270 -12.65 19.15 13.03
CA PHE A 270 -11.62 18.90 14.02
C PHE A 270 -11.89 17.57 14.72
N ASP A 271 -10.85 16.72 14.73
CA ASP A 271 -10.76 15.56 15.59
C ASP A 271 -9.58 15.74 16.54
N PHE A 272 -9.79 15.58 17.85
CA PHE A 272 -8.79 15.89 18.87
C PHE A 272 -8.07 14.64 19.34
N GLY A 273 -6.76 14.73 19.47
CA GLY A 273 -5.92 13.69 20.02
C GLY A 273 -4.58 14.24 20.48
N PHE A 274 -3.92 13.55 21.40
CA PHE A 274 -2.54 13.81 21.82
C PHE A 274 -1.65 12.62 21.42
N THR A 275 -1.88 11.46 21.99
CA THR A 275 -1.22 10.20 21.56
C THR A 275 -1.67 9.81 20.15
N ASN A 276 -2.99 9.90 19.90
CA ASN A 276 -3.55 9.89 18.57
C ASN A 276 -3.38 11.28 17.92
N PRO A 277 -3.37 11.37 16.60
CA PRO A 277 -3.20 12.66 15.94
C PRO A 277 -4.37 13.61 16.17
N PHE A 278 -4.06 14.87 16.37
CA PHE A 278 -4.99 15.97 16.13
C PHE A 278 -5.17 16.12 14.62
N VAL A 279 -6.41 16.24 14.18
CA VAL A 279 -6.75 16.43 12.77
C VAL A 279 -7.55 17.72 12.59
N CYS A 280 -7.17 18.52 11.59
CA CYS A 280 -8.02 19.54 11.00
C CYS A 280 -8.15 19.30 9.52
N LEU A 281 -9.39 19.17 9.03
CA LEU A 281 -9.70 19.14 7.60
C LEU A 281 -10.33 20.46 7.17
N TRP A 282 -9.92 20.94 6.01
CA TRP A 282 -10.56 22.07 5.33
C TRP A 282 -11.34 21.56 4.13
N ALA A 283 -12.62 21.91 4.12
CA ALA A 283 -13.54 21.52 3.07
C ALA A 283 -14.13 22.76 2.40
N ALA A 284 -14.34 22.65 1.11
CA ALA A 284 -15.12 23.63 0.33
C ALA A 284 -16.31 22.96 -0.32
N LYS A 285 -17.37 23.73 -0.56
CA LYS A 285 -18.60 23.27 -1.19
C LYS A 285 -18.97 24.23 -2.31
N ASP A 286 -19.09 23.72 -3.54
CA ASP A 286 -19.43 24.51 -4.72
C ASP A 286 -20.94 24.80 -4.83
N SER A 287 -21.36 25.50 -5.90
CA SER A 287 -22.76 25.81 -6.19
C SER A 287 -23.61 24.56 -6.49
N ASP A 288 -22.97 23.49 -6.99
CA ASP A 288 -23.63 22.22 -7.33
C ASP A 288 -23.69 21.26 -6.14
N GLU A 289 -23.37 21.78 -4.94
CA GLU A 289 -23.35 21.01 -3.68
C GLU A 289 -22.30 19.90 -3.63
N ASN A 290 -21.23 19.96 -4.45
CA ASN A 290 -20.14 19.03 -4.37
C ASN A 290 -19.12 19.48 -3.31
N TRP A 291 -18.59 18.50 -2.59
CA TRP A 291 -17.63 18.68 -1.53
C TRP A 291 -16.21 18.44 -2.01
N TYR A 292 -15.29 19.30 -1.57
CA TYR A 292 -13.86 19.22 -1.86
C TYR A 292 -13.07 19.29 -0.56
N ILE A 293 -12.44 18.18 -0.16
CA ILE A 293 -11.47 18.18 0.95
C ILE A 293 -10.14 18.62 0.34
N HIS A 294 -9.76 19.87 0.59
CA HIS A 294 -8.68 20.51 -0.16
C HIS A 294 -7.41 20.75 0.65
N LYS A 295 -7.47 20.55 1.99
CA LYS A 295 -6.32 20.69 2.87
C LYS A 295 -6.51 19.85 4.11
N GLU A 296 -5.43 19.24 4.64
CA GLU A 296 -5.40 18.53 5.90
C GLU A 296 -4.22 18.98 6.77
N TYR A 297 -4.42 18.92 8.07
CA TYR A 297 -3.38 18.94 9.09
C TYR A 297 -3.57 17.74 9.99
N TYR A 298 -2.48 16.98 10.19
CA TYR A 298 -2.50 15.69 10.88
C TYR A 298 -1.21 15.57 11.69
N LYS A 299 -1.30 15.67 13.03
CA LYS A 299 -0.11 15.65 13.89
C LYS A 299 -0.44 15.12 15.28
N ALA A 300 0.35 14.16 15.76
CA ALA A 300 0.29 13.63 17.11
C ALA A 300 1.37 14.24 18.01
N GLN A 301 1.29 13.98 19.33
CA GLN A 301 2.27 14.34 20.34
C GLN A 301 2.62 15.84 20.37
N THR A 302 1.61 16.67 20.20
CA THR A 302 1.75 18.13 20.11
C THR A 302 0.69 18.79 20.98
N GLY A 303 1.03 19.89 21.65
CA GLY A 303 0.11 20.64 22.50
C GLY A 303 -0.91 21.44 21.71
N ILE A 304 -2.08 21.70 22.33
CA ILE A 304 -3.20 22.40 21.67
C ILE A 304 -2.83 23.79 21.15
N GLN A 305 -1.91 24.51 21.82
CA GLN A 305 -1.50 25.85 21.41
C GLN A 305 -0.76 25.83 20.05
N GLU A 306 0.12 24.85 19.82
CA GLU A 306 0.83 24.69 18.55
C GLU A 306 -0.16 24.30 17.42
N HIS A 307 -1.16 23.48 17.74
CA HIS A 307 -2.24 23.15 16.79
C HIS A 307 -3.02 24.42 16.41
N ILE A 308 -3.37 25.26 17.40
CA ILE A 308 -4.07 26.52 17.18
C ILE A 308 -3.31 27.44 16.23
N GLU A 309 -2.02 27.66 16.50
CA GLU A 309 -1.14 28.50 15.66
C GLU A 309 -1.08 27.97 14.23
N THR A 310 -0.91 26.66 14.07
CA THR A 310 -0.85 26.01 12.79
C THR A 310 -2.18 26.12 12.02
N VAL A 311 -3.31 25.88 12.68
CA VAL A 311 -4.64 26.01 12.08
C VAL A 311 -4.90 27.45 11.63
N LYS A 312 -4.53 28.47 12.44
CA LYS A 312 -4.63 29.89 12.05
C LYS A 312 -3.82 30.17 10.79
N ARG A 313 -2.55 29.79 10.80
CA ARG A 313 -1.63 29.99 9.67
C ARG A 313 -2.13 29.31 8.40
N LEU A 314 -2.60 28.06 8.50
CA LEU A 314 -3.11 27.30 7.34
C LEU A 314 -4.48 27.77 6.88
N SER A 315 -5.27 28.40 7.73
CA SER A 315 -6.56 29.01 7.38
C SER A 315 -6.41 30.34 6.64
N ASN A 316 -5.26 31.01 6.75
CA ASN A 316 -4.84 32.20 5.99
C ASN A 316 -5.92 33.29 5.84
N GLY A 317 -6.69 33.55 6.91
CA GLY A 317 -7.74 34.58 6.90
C GLY A 317 -9.02 34.22 6.15
N ASP A 318 -9.15 33.01 5.63
CA ASP A 318 -10.37 32.54 4.97
C ASP A 318 -11.59 32.61 5.92
N LYS A 319 -12.75 32.96 5.35
CA LYS A 319 -14.03 32.94 6.10
C LYS A 319 -14.67 31.57 6.01
N TYR A 320 -15.06 31.03 7.17
CA TYR A 320 -15.72 29.73 7.26
C TYR A 320 -17.18 29.89 7.67
N ILE A 321 -18.08 29.19 6.99
CA ILE A 321 -19.51 29.17 7.35
C ILE A 321 -19.70 28.47 8.69
N ASP A 322 -19.06 27.31 8.86
CA ASP A 322 -19.05 26.56 10.10
C ASP A 322 -17.75 25.79 10.28
N SER A 323 -17.43 25.50 11.53
CA SER A 323 -16.37 24.57 11.91
C SER A 323 -16.95 23.57 12.91
N TRP A 324 -16.79 22.29 12.60
CA TRP A 324 -17.37 21.20 13.40
C TRP A 324 -16.25 20.47 14.15
N ALA A 325 -16.45 20.25 15.43
CA ALA A 325 -15.44 19.63 16.29
C ALA A 325 -16.02 18.48 17.11
N ASP A 326 -15.19 17.50 17.44
CA ASP A 326 -15.57 16.40 18.29
C ASP A 326 -16.31 16.92 19.54
N PRO A 327 -17.53 16.44 19.79
CA PRO A 327 -18.34 16.91 20.93
C PRO A 327 -17.77 16.50 22.29
N GLU A 328 -16.95 15.45 22.38
CA GLU A 328 -16.46 14.91 23.66
C GLU A 328 -15.33 15.76 24.27
N ASN A 329 -14.48 16.35 23.45
CA ASN A 329 -13.37 17.16 23.92
C ASN A 329 -13.80 18.64 24.12
N ALA A 330 -14.42 18.94 25.26
CA ALA A 330 -14.93 20.28 25.54
C ALA A 330 -13.81 21.31 25.79
N GLU A 331 -12.71 20.90 26.41
CA GLU A 331 -11.58 21.77 26.77
C GLU A 331 -10.87 22.28 25.52
N ASP A 332 -10.44 21.40 24.63
CA ASP A 332 -9.75 21.79 23.40
C ASP A 332 -10.66 22.63 22.48
N ARG A 333 -11.97 22.33 22.44
CA ARG A 333 -12.91 23.18 21.70
C ARG A 333 -12.99 24.61 22.27
N GLU A 334 -12.90 24.75 23.58
CA GLU A 334 -12.91 26.06 24.23
C GLU A 334 -11.60 26.80 23.98
N GLU A 335 -10.46 26.13 24.01
CA GLU A 335 -9.16 26.73 23.64
C GLU A 335 -9.16 27.23 22.20
N LEU A 336 -9.71 26.47 21.26
CA LEU A 336 -9.89 26.92 19.88
C LEU A 336 -10.75 28.20 19.82
N ARG A 337 -11.86 28.29 20.61
CA ARG A 337 -12.74 29.47 20.61
C ARG A 337 -12.05 30.68 21.22
N LYS A 338 -11.36 30.53 22.36
CA LYS A 338 -10.55 31.61 22.98
C LYS A 338 -9.53 32.16 21.98
N ALA A 339 -9.00 31.32 21.14
CA ALA A 339 -8.07 31.71 20.10
C ALA A 339 -8.73 32.30 18.84
N GLY A 340 -10.05 32.49 18.82
CA GLY A 340 -10.81 33.03 17.69
C GLY A 340 -11.17 32.01 16.59
N ILE A 341 -10.95 30.71 16.84
CA ILE A 341 -11.36 29.63 15.93
C ILE A 341 -12.74 29.14 16.39
N HIS A 342 -13.81 29.82 15.89
CA HIS A 342 -15.18 29.43 16.19
C HIS A 342 -15.43 27.99 15.74
N ASN A 343 -16.10 27.19 16.62
CA ASN A 343 -16.44 25.81 16.34
C ASN A 343 -17.76 25.43 17.05
N ARG A 344 -18.45 24.47 16.46
CA ARG A 344 -19.69 23.88 17.00
C ARG A 344 -19.48 22.40 17.28
N LYS A 345 -20.28 21.85 18.18
CA LYS A 345 -20.35 20.40 18.42
C LYS A 345 -20.80 19.68 17.15
N ALA A 346 -20.01 18.75 16.69
CA ALA A 346 -20.39 17.89 15.58
C ALA A 346 -21.46 16.87 15.99
N ARG A 347 -22.18 16.36 15.01
CA ARG A 347 -23.07 15.19 15.18
C ARG A 347 -22.21 13.93 15.17
N LYS A 348 -22.38 13.06 16.17
CA LYS A 348 -21.48 11.94 16.43
C LYS A 348 -22.01 10.57 15.98
N GLU A 349 -23.28 10.47 15.54
CA GLU A 349 -23.88 9.19 15.15
C GLU A 349 -23.10 8.55 13.99
N ILE A 350 -22.38 7.48 14.28
CA ILE A 350 -21.44 6.84 13.34
C ILE A 350 -22.16 6.31 12.11
N SER A 351 -23.19 5.47 12.28
CA SER A 351 -23.89 4.81 11.18
C SER A 351 -24.54 5.82 10.22
N LYS A 352 -25.27 6.81 10.75
CA LYS A 352 -25.88 7.87 9.94
C LYS A 352 -24.83 8.75 9.25
N GLY A 353 -23.74 9.05 9.94
CA GLY A 353 -22.63 9.81 9.37
C GLY A 353 -21.98 9.07 8.21
N ILE A 354 -21.76 7.75 8.34
CA ILE A 354 -21.28 6.89 7.27
C ILE A 354 -22.20 6.90 6.07
N GLU A 355 -23.52 6.72 6.29
CA GLU A 355 -24.51 6.73 5.21
C GLU A 355 -24.49 8.04 4.42
N VAL A 356 -24.38 9.18 5.10
CA VAL A 356 -24.31 10.49 4.44
C VAL A 356 -23.03 10.61 3.61
N VAL A 357 -21.86 10.25 4.14
CA VAL A 357 -20.59 10.27 3.38
C VAL A 357 -20.66 9.31 2.19
N GLN A 358 -21.16 8.08 2.39
CA GLN A 358 -21.35 7.12 1.29
C GLN A 358 -22.24 7.67 0.18
N SER A 359 -23.31 8.41 0.53
CA SER A 359 -24.19 9.03 -0.46
C SER A 359 -23.46 10.04 -1.35
N LYS A 360 -22.44 10.73 -0.80
CA LYS A 360 -21.62 11.69 -1.55
C LYS A 360 -20.54 11.02 -2.42
N LEU A 361 -20.10 9.83 -2.04
CA LEU A 361 -19.18 9.02 -2.82
C LEU A 361 -19.84 8.32 -4.02
N LYS A 362 -21.15 8.11 -4.00
CA LYS A 362 -21.85 7.47 -5.12
C LYS A 362 -21.72 8.30 -6.39
N VAL A 363 -21.30 7.64 -7.48
CA VAL A 363 -21.28 8.24 -8.81
C VAL A 363 -22.72 8.46 -9.26
N LYS A 364 -23.04 9.70 -9.63
CA LYS A 364 -24.36 10.12 -10.10
C LYS A 364 -24.54 9.80 -11.59
N ALA A 365 -25.74 10.03 -12.12
CA ALA A 365 -26.04 9.85 -13.53
C ALA A 365 -25.15 10.70 -14.51
N ASN A 366 -24.56 11.78 -14.02
CA ASN A 366 -23.60 12.60 -14.77
C ASN A 366 -22.16 12.03 -14.78
N GLY A 367 -21.96 10.81 -14.25
CA GLY A 367 -20.66 10.15 -14.19
C GLY A 367 -19.70 10.68 -13.09
N LYS A 368 -20.17 11.57 -12.20
CA LYS A 368 -19.31 12.17 -11.15
C LYS A 368 -19.87 11.96 -9.75
N PRO A 369 -19.03 11.77 -8.73
CA PRO A 369 -19.45 11.79 -7.33
C PRO A 369 -19.72 13.23 -6.86
N SER A 370 -20.15 13.36 -5.60
CA SER A 370 -20.30 14.68 -4.95
C SER A 370 -19.26 14.92 -3.85
N LEU A 371 -18.29 14.04 -3.69
CA LEU A 371 -17.18 14.21 -2.74
C LEU A 371 -15.87 13.96 -3.46
N PHE A 372 -15.00 14.95 -3.40
CA PHE A 372 -13.65 14.91 -3.95
C PHE A 372 -12.63 15.21 -2.85
N ILE A 373 -11.47 14.58 -2.93
CA ILE A 373 -10.36 14.75 -2.00
C ILE A 373 -9.13 15.14 -2.82
N PHE A 374 -8.42 16.18 -2.42
CA PHE A 374 -7.16 16.53 -3.08
C PHE A 374 -6.10 15.48 -2.75
N ASN A 375 -5.29 15.10 -3.71
CA ASN A 375 -4.21 14.14 -3.52
C ASN A 375 -3.13 14.60 -2.52
N THR A 376 -3.14 15.89 -2.15
CA THR A 376 -2.32 16.44 -1.06
C THR A 376 -2.84 16.08 0.33
N CYS A 377 -4.10 15.65 0.47
CA CYS A 377 -4.70 15.17 1.71
C CYS A 377 -4.41 13.65 1.88
N LYS A 378 -3.15 13.32 2.05
CA LYS A 378 -2.64 11.94 2.02
C LYS A 378 -3.24 11.05 3.11
N ASN A 379 -3.33 11.56 4.34
CA ASN A 379 -3.90 10.81 5.44
C ASN A 379 -5.39 10.53 5.21
N THR A 380 -6.13 11.53 4.71
CA THR A 380 -7.55 11.34 4.36
C THR A 380 -7.72 10.28 3.28
N CYS A 381 -6.92 10.30 2.22
CA CYS A 381 -6.95 9.29 1.17
C CYS A 381 -6.63 7.88 1.71
N ARG A 382 -5.63 7.76 2.59
CA ARG A 382 -5.21 6.50 3.21
C ARG A 382 -6.30 5.94 4.13
N GLU A 383 -6.84 6.77 5.02
CA GLU A 383 -7.86 6.34 5.97
C GLU A 383 -9.18 6.02 5.27
N MET A 384 -9.58 6.76 4.22
CA MET A 384 -10.75 6.43 3.40
C MET A 384 -10.66 5.04 2.76
N ALA A 385 -9.50 4.67 2.24
CA ALA A 385 -9.25 3.35 1.67
C ALA A 385 -9.18 2.25 2.74
N GLY A 386 -8.69 2.58 3.94
CA GLY A 386 -8.42 1.65 5.02
C GLY A 386 -9.55 1.44 6.04
N TYR A 387 -10.58 2.26 6.04
CA TYR A 387 -11.65 2.20 7.05
C TYR A 387 -12.58 1.01 6.83
N HIS A 388 -12.64 0.10 7.80
CA HIS A 388 -13.33 -1.19 7.63
C HIS A 388 -14.05 -1.66 8.90
N TYR A 389 -15.01 -2.56 8.71
CA TYR A 389 -15.63 -3.31 9.81
C TYR A 389 -14.72 -4.45 10.28
N PRO A 390 -14.85 -4.91 11.56
CA PRO A 390 -14.08 -6.04 12.04
C PRO A 390 -14.28 -7.28 11.16
N THR A 391 -13.18 -7.91 10.75
CA THR A 391 -13.18 -9.19 10.02
C THR A 391 -12.82 -10.30 11.00
N GLY A 392 -13.77 -11.06 11.49
CA GLY A 392 -13.53 -12.18 12.41
C GLY A 392 -14.38 -13.39 12.07
N SER A 393 -13.76 -14.57 12.07
CA SER A 393 -14.38 -15.85 11.71
C SER A 393 -15.34 -16.42 12.75
N SER A 394 -15.61 -15.74 13.85
CA SER A 394 -16.38 -16.28 14.98
C SER A 394 -17.68 -15.56 15.33
N SER A 395 -18.04 -14.45 14.67
CA SER A 395 -19.33 -13.81 14.92
C SER A 395 -20.28 -14.00 13.75
N ARG A 396 -21.39 -14.70 14.00
CA ARG A 396 -22.51 -14.83 13.05
C ARG A 396 -23.23 -13.48 12.78
N ASN A 397 -22.85 -12.41 13.49
CA ASN A 397 -23.26 -11.03 13.23
C ASN A 397 -22.03 -10.16 13.17
N PRO A 398 -21.69 -9.53 12.02
CA PRO A 398 -20.68 -8.49 11.98
C PRO A 398 -21.10 -7.38 12.94
N GLN A 399 -20.21 -6.92 13.80
CA GLN A 399 -20.46 -5.73 14.60
C GLN A 399 -20.66 -4.56 13.64
N ASP A 400 -21.79 -3.86 13.75
CA ASP A 400 -22.15 -2.71 12.91
C ASP A 400 -21.28 -1.46 13.17
N VAL A 401 -20.19 -1.61 13.93
CA VAL A 401 -19.26 -0.53 14.29
C VAL A 401 -17.91 -0.78 13.64
N PRO A 402 -17.40 0.17 12.84
CA PRO A 402 -16.08 0.07 12.25
C PRO A 402 -14.94 -0.03 13.27
N VAL A 403 -13.80 -0.57 12.85
CA VAL A 403 -12.59 -0.63 13.67
C VAL A 403 -12.09 0.78 13.94
N LYS A 404 -11.93 1.13 15.23
CA LYS A 404 -11.33 2.40 15.67
C LYS A 404 -9.80 2.33 15.59
N LYS A 405 -9.28 2.48 14.39
CA LYS A 405 -7.83 2.56 14.14
C LYS A 405 -7.61 3.33 12.85
N ASN A 406 -6.78 4.37 12.91
CA ASN A 406 -6.50 5.23 11.76
C ASN A 406 -7.80 5.77 11.12
N ASP A 407 -8.68 6.36 11.91
CA ASP A 407 -9.99 6.86 11.50
C ASP A 407 -10.19 8.37 11.82
N HIS A 408 -9.11 9.06 12.17
CA HIS A 408 -9.14 10.45 12.65
C HIS A 408 -9.58 11.44 11.57
N THR A 409 -9.09 11.28 10.34
CA THR A 409 -9.54 12.10 9.22
C THR A 409 -10.96 11.75 8.81
N ILE A 410 -11.35 10.48 8.96
CA ILE A 410 -12.70 10.00 8.67
C ILE A 410 -13.70 10.61 9.65
N ASP A 411 -13.36 10.69 10.93
CA ASP A 411 -14.20 11.33 11.94
C ASP A 411 -14.35 12.83 11.65
N SER A 412 -13.24 13.52 11.37
CA SER A 412 -13.25 14.93 10.97
C SER A 412 -14.07 15.17 9.69
N LEU A 413 -13.92 14.33 8.67
CA LEU A 413 -14.70 14.38 7.42
C LEU A 413 -16.20 14.18 7.70
N ARG A 414 -16.53 13.19 8.50
CA ARG A 414 -17.90 12.86 8.89
C ARG A 414 -18.52 14.01 9.67
N TYR A 415 -17.76 14.64 10.58
CA TYR A 415 -18.23 15.82 11.32
C TYR A 415 -18.60 16.95 10.38
N ILE A 416 -17.80 17.25 9.35
CA ILE A 416 -18.10 18.29 8.37
C ILE A 416 -19.39 17.95 7.61
N ILE A 417 -19.40 16.79 6.93
CA ILE A 417 -20.47 16.47 5.98
C ILE A 417 -21.78 16.21 6.71
N TYR A 418 -21.77 15.37 7.74
CA TYR A 418 -23.00 15.00 8.46
C TYR A 418 -23.60 16.12 9.27
N SER A 419 -22.78 17.02 9.85
CA SER A 419 -23.33 18.14 10.62
C SER A 419 -23.84 19.27 9.74
N THR A 420 -23.30 19.40 8.53
CA THR A 420 -23.74 20.42 7.56
C THR A 420 -24.96 19.96 6.75
N ASP A 421 -25.03 18.69 6.36
CA ASP A 421 -26.15 18.10 5.62
C ASP A 421 -27.34 17.81 6.57
N ARG A 422 -28.12 18.84 6.88
CA ARG A 422 -29.36 18.67 7.66
C ARG A 422 -30.50 18.25 6.71
N PRO A 423 -31.13 17.09 6.89
CA PRO A 423 -32.39 16.83 6.22
C PRO A 423 -33.44 17.80 6.82
N GLY A 424 -33.92 18.74 6.01
CA GLY A 424 -35.13 19.52 6.36
C GLY A 424 -35.02 21.02 6.57
N LYS A 425 -34.01 21.73 6.04
CA LYS A 425 -34.17 23.16 5.77
C LYS A 425 -34.05 23.40 4.26
N LYS A 426 -35.12 23.15 3.52
CA LYS A 426 -35.38 23.89 2.28
C LYS A 426 -35.37 25.35 2.69
N GLY A 427 -34.44 26.14 2.15
CA GLY A 427 -34.36 27.57 2.39
C GLY A 427 -35.73 28.17 2.10
N LYS A 428 -36.31 28.86 3.07
CA LYS A 428 -37.39 29.78 2.78
C LYS A 428 -36.81 30.85 1.90
N VAL A 429 -37.12 30.77 0.62
CA VAL A 429 -36.97 31.91 -0.31
C VAL A 429 -37.95 32.92 0.18
N TYR A 430 -37.52 33.96 0.84
CA TYR A 430 -38.29 35.16 1.03
C TYR A 430 -38.29 35.87 -0.31
N ALA A 431 -39.39 35.77 -1.05
CA ALA A 431 -39.66 36.70 -2.14
C ALA A 431 -39.77 38.12 -1.57
N ALA A 432 -39.01 39.04 -2.14
CA ALA A 432 -39.13 40.47 -1.88
C ALA A 432 -40.41 41.03 -2.51
#